data_1b286e375f4535d0cd28297f3e9ff84f
#
_entry.id   1b286e375f4535d0cd28297f3e9ff84f
#
_cell.length_a   1.000
_cell.length_b   1.000
_cell.length_c   1.000
_cell.angle_alpha   90.00
_cell.angle_beta   90.00
_cell.angle_gamma   90.00
#
_symmetry.space_group_name_H-M   'P 1'
#
loop_
_entity.id
_entity.type
_entity.pdbx_description
1 polymer ?
#
loop_
_entity_poly.entity_id
_entity_poly.type
_entity_poly.pdbx_seq_one_letter_code
_entity_poly.pdbx_strand_id
1 'polypeptide(L)'
;MPKVLTTRIPWLVPALAGALLAPARAQPVLTPETLFEQVSPSVWVVRTQDSAGKPLALGSAVVIGPGRLITNCHVLARAKTVSVARENVSYGATLEFPDAERDLCQLKVANFSAPPVTIAPPDSWRVGARVYAIGNPRGLETTISDGLLSGIRRSEQNSFEALQITVPISSGSSGGGLFDARGRLIGITTFMLRDAQNLNFALPANWIAEVPERAQAALAKRQAQASTAAAPGAAAAAAPTGDRVFEYRLRDRRTGVAQAIVYRLDRVDGDRLVFNQGNRVERTGGAVLENKQPSAGDFDAAMPPGGWVSAPPEPGARWSLRYTNRQLDRTLQLELTARTGETSSFQVAGRELQIVRVGFDGYVHRGTGTVLTSGTFKANAWYAPEIGRVVRFDVRSRGGNGLAQFDIDEVVELVDIRSE
;
A
#
# COMPACT_ATOMS: atom_id res chain seq x y z
N MET A 1 4.45 -86.57 50.47
CA MET A 1 5.36 -86.08 49.44
C MET A 1 4.55 -85.24 48.46
N PRO A 2 4.62 -83.92 48.48
CA PRO A 2 3.89 -83.05 47.53
C PRO A 2 4.73 -82.82 46.27
N LYS A 3 4.07 -82.90 45.11
CA LYS A 3 4.63 -82.62 43.80
C LYS A 3 4.71 -81.09 43.57
N VAL A 4 5.91 -80.61 43.28
CA VAL A 4 6.15 -79.20 42.87
C VAL A 4 5.84 -79.07 41.36
N LEU A 5 4.87 -78.21 41.06
CA LEU A 5 4.50 -77.82 39.69
C LEU A 5 5.33 -76.59 39.32
N THR A 6 6.26 -76.69 38.36
CA THR A 6 7.04 -75.58 37.83
C THR A 6 6.32 -74.99 36.62
N THR A 7 5.73 -73.83 36.81
CA THR A 7 5.14 -73.02 35.72
C THR A 7 6.26 -72.25 35.01
N ARG A 8 6.44 -72.51 33.70
CA ARG A 8 7.33 -71.73 32.83
C ARG A 8 6.57 -70.54 32.29
N ILE A 9 7.04 -69.33 32.60
CA ILE A 9 6.53 -68.04 32.00
C ILE A 9 7.26 -67.82 30.67
N PRO A 10 6.57 -67.63 29.55
CA PRO A 10 7.23 -67.28 28.31
C PRO A 10 7.60 -65.76 28.30
N TRP A 11 8.86 -65.48 28.04
CA TRP A 11 9.36 -64.11 27.84
C TRP A 11 8.86 -63.57 26.48
N LEU A 12 7.94 -62.61 26.51
CA LEU A 12 7.58 -61.81 25.37
C LEU A 12 8.70 -60.77 25.12
N VAL A 13 9.46 -60.92 24.05
CA VAL A 13 10.40 -59.93 23.53
C VAL A 13 9.57 -58.91 22.73
N PRO A 14 9.54 -57.60 23.08
CA PRO A 14 8.88 -56.61 22.24
C PRO A 14 9.73 -56.38 21.00
N ALA A 15 9.17 -56.66 19.81
CA ALA A 15 9.75 -56.30 18.54
C ALA A 15 9.66 -54.75 18.39
N LEU A 16 10.80 -54.06 18.54
CA LEU A 16 10.92 -52.65 18.21
C LEU A 16 10.79 -52.52 16.70
N ALA A 17 9.61 -52.11 16.23
CA ALA A 17 9.39 -51.71 14.86
C ALA A 17 10.09 -50.32 14.66
N GLY A 18 11.33 -50.34 14.19
CA GLY A 18 12.06 -49.13 13.75
C GLY A 18 11.34 -48.53 12.54
N ALA A 19 10.62 -47.45 12.77
CA ALA A 19 10.11 -46.63 11.67
C ALA A 19 11.33 -46.00 10.95
N LEU A 20 11.68 -46.55 9.81
CA LEU A 20 12.65 -45.97 8.88
C LEU A 20 12.06 -44.61 8.39
N LEU A 21 12.50 -43.53 9.02
CA LEU A 21 12.31 -42.18 8.47
C LEU A 21 13.03 -42.13 7.14
N ALA A 22 12.26 -42.24 6.04
CA ALA A 22 12.80 -42.03 4.71
C ALA A 22 13.38 -40.59 4.65
N PRO A 23 14.62 -40.40 4.18
CA PRO A 23 15.19 -39.06 4.06
C PRO A 23 14.30 -38.23 3.14
N ALA A 24 13.89 -37.07 3.63
CA ALA A 24 13.15 -36.08 2.84
C ALA A 24 14.01 -35.75 1.61
N ARG A 25 13.58 -36.20 0.45
CA ARG A 25 14.30 -36.00 -0.83
C ARG A 25 14.25 -34.52 -1.13
N ALA A 26 15.38 -33.83 -1.03
CA ALA A 26 15.49 -32.44 -1.44
C ALA A 26 15.03 -32.30 -2.91
N GLN A 27 14.05 -31.43 -3.18
CA GLN A 27 13.61 -31.18 -4.55
C GLN A 27 14.79 -30.67 -5.40
N PRO A 28 14.98 -31.20 -6.63
CA PRO A 28 16.08 -30.80 -7.49
C PRO A 28 15.98 -29.32 -7.88
N VAL A 29 17.11 -28.71 -8.16
CA VAL A 29 17.17 -27.38 -8.79
C VAL A 29 16.74 -27.54 -10.25
N LEU A 30 15.80 -26.71 -10.68
CA LEU A 30 15.24 -26.71 -12.03
C LEU A 30 16.07 -25.83 -12.97
N THR A 31 16.10 -26.15 -14.27
CA THR A 31 16.54 -25.18 -15.28
C THR A 31 15.49 -24.08 -15.43
N PRO A 32 15.85 -22.87 -15.92
CA PRO A 32 14.89 -21.81 -16.15
C PRO A 32 13.72 -22.21 -17.03
N GLU A 33 13.96 -23.01 -18.06
CA GLU A 33 12.96 -23.52 -19.01
C GLU A 33 11.96 -24.44 -18.30
N THR A 34 12.47 -25.46 -17.57
CA THR A 34 11.63 -26.40 -16.82
C THR A 34 10.85 -25.68 -15.71
N LEU A 35 11.48 -24.71 -15.04
CA LEU A 35 10.81 -23.89 -14.04
C LEU A 35 9.66 -23.10 -14.65
N PHE A 36 9.90 -22.45 -15.80
CA PHE A 36 8.87 -21.69 -16.50
C PHE A 36 7.70 -22.59 -16.93
N GLU A 37 7.97 -23.73 -17.55
CA GLU A 37 6.95 -24.70 -17.94
C GLU A 37 6.08 -25.17 -16.75
N GLN A 38 6.72 -25.44 -15.61
CA GLN A 38 6.05 -25.91 -14.41
C GLN A 38 5.19 -24.86 -13.74
N VAL A 39 5.63 -23.60 -13.70
CA VAL A 39 5.06 -22.57 -12.85
C VAL A 39 4.19 -21.57 -13.61
N SER A 40 4.48 -21.32 -14.90
CA SER A 40 3.72 -20.34 -15.70
C SER A 40 2.21 -20.63 -15.78
N PRO A 41 1.70 -21.88 -15.73
CA PRO A 41 0.27 -22.15 -15.66
C PRO A 41 -0.44 -21.57 -14.43
N SER A 42 0.32 -21.28 -13.37
CA SER A 42 -0.19 -20.68 -12.14
C SER A 42 -0.17 -19.15 -12.15
N VAL A 43 0.36 -18.50 -13.20
CA VAL A 43 0.49 -17.04 -13.29
C VAL A 43 -0.45 -16.49 -14.35
N TRP A 44 -1.29 -15.54 -13.97
CA TRP A 44 -2.38 -14.99 -14.78
C TRP A 44 -2.29 -13.47 -14.88
N VAL A 45 -2.73 -12.91 -16.01
CA VAL A 45 -2.92 -11.46 -16.19
C VAL A 45 -4.12 -11.00 -15.37
N VAL A 46 -3.99 -9.92 -14.62
CA VAL A 46 -5.12 -9.21 -14.01
C VAL A 46 -5.46 -7.99 -14.86
N ARG A 47 -6.72 -7.88 -15.25
CA ARG A 47 -7.28 -6.71 -15.96
C ARG A 47 -8.36 -6.08 -15.12
N THR A 48 -8.33 -4.75 -15.02
CA THR A 48 -9.31 -3.99 -14.25
C THR A 48 -9.96 -2.93 -15.12
N GLN A 49 -11.25 -2.68 -14.86
CA GLN A 49 -12.05 -1.69 -15.57
C GLN A 49 -12.84 -0.82 -14.59
N ASP A 50 -13.16 0.39 -15.00
CA ASP A 50 -14.07 1.29 -14.27
C ASP A 50 -15.57 0.93 -14.53
N SER A 51 -16.48 1.77 -13.99
CA SER A 51 -17.93 1.59 -14.17
C SER A 51 -18.42 1.76 -15.61
N ALA A 52 -17.63 2.38 -16.47
CA ALA A 52 -17.91 2.56 -17.89
C ALA A 52 -17.27 1.47 -18.77
N GLY A 53 -16.62 0.45 -18.17
CA GLY A 53 -15.89 -0.59 -18.89
C GLY A 53 -14.53 -0.15 -19.43
N LYS A 54 -14.06 1.05 -19.09
CA LYS A 54 -12.75 1.56 -19.54
C LYS A 54 -11.62 0.87 -18.77
N PRO A 55 -10.57 0.38 -19.46
CA PRO A 55 -9.41 -0.19 -18.80
C PRO A 55 -8.75 0.78 -17.82
N LEU A 56 -8.42 0.30 -16.60
CA LEU A 56 -7.75 1.07 -15.55
C LEU A 56 -6.31 0.64 -15.34
N ALA A 57 -6.10 -0.64 -15.07
CA ALA A 57 -4.78 -1.18 -14.77
C ALA A 57 -4.62 -2.59 -15.32
N LEU A 58 -3.36 -2.95 -15.54
CA LEU A 58 -2.89 -4.30 -15.82
C LEU A 58 -1.93 -4.74 -14.71
N GLY A 59 -2.02 -5.99 -14.32
CA GLY A 59 -1.12 -6.62 -13.37
C GLY A 59 -1.06 -8.11 -13.58
N SER A 60 -0.50 -8.81 -12.64
CA SER A 60 -0.40 -10.25 -12.59
C SER A 60 -1.06 -10.79 -11.34
N ALA A 61 -1.39 -12.07 -11.31
CA ALA A 61 -1.82 -12.80 -10.12
C ALA A 61 -1.26 -14.22 -10.13
N VAL A 62 -1.06 -14.79 -8.95
CA VAL A 62 -0.55 -16.14 -8.76
C VAL A 62 -1.63 -17.00 -8.12
N VAL A 63 -1.86 -18.19 -8.65
CA VAL A 63 -2.80 -19.18 -8.10
C VAL A 63 -2.24 -19.76 -6.81
N ILE A 64 -2.94 -19.61 -5.70
CA ILE A 64 -2.55 -20.05 -4.36
C ILE A 64 -3.40 -21.20 -3.82
N GLY A 65 -4.49 -21.52 -4.49
CA GLY A 65 -5.42 -22.58 -4.13
C GLY A 65 -6.57 -22.69 -5.12
N PRO A 66 -7.46 -23.67 -4.96
CA PRO A 66 -8.61 -23.85 -5.85
C PRO A 66 -9.46 -22.58 -5.92
N GLY A 67 -9.56 -21.98 -7.11
CA GLY A 67 -10.31 -20.75 -7.35
C GLY A 67 -9.80 -19.52 -6.61
N ARG A 68 -8.58 -19.54 -6.09
CA ARG A 68 -7.97 -18.41 -5.33
C ARG A 68 -6.66 -17.99 -5.92
N LEU A 69 -6.52 -16.68 -6.15
CA LEU A 69 -5.31 -16.06 -6.64
C LEU A 69 -4.92 -14.91 -5.71
N ILE A 70 -3.62 -14.60 -5.65
CA ILE A 70 -3.08 -13.45 -4.95
C ILE A 70 -2.54 -12.43 -5.95
N THR A 71 -2.77 -11.15 -5.70
CA THR A 71 -2.24 -10.03 -6.48
C THR A 71 -1.94 -8.85 -5.56
N ASN A 72 -1.39 -7.76 -6.09
CA ASN A 72 -1.27 -6.53 -5.33
C ASN A 72 -2.59 -5.77 -5.27
N CYS A 73 -2.90 -5.16 -4.11
CA CYS A 73 -4.12 -4.38 -3.94
C CYS A 73 -4.14 -3.12 -4.83
N HIS A 74 -2.98 -2.49 -5.08
CA HIS A 74 -2.89 -1.32 -5.95
C HIS A 74 -3.31 -1.62 -7.40
N VAL A 75 -3.15 -2.86 -7.89
CA VAL A 75 -3.63 -3.28 -9.21
C VAL A 75 -5.16 -3.20 -9.28
N LEU A 76 -5.84 -3.42 -8.16
CA LEU A 76 -7.30 -3.42 -8.05
C LEU A 76 -7.88 -2.03 -7.69
N ALA A 77 -7.01 -1.03 -7.49
CA ALA A 77 -7.44 0.30 -7.05
C ALA A 77 -8.46 0.91 -8.03
N ARG A 78 -9.61 1.33 -7.50
CA ARG A 78 -10.73 1.92 -8.25
C ARG A 78 -11.41 0.99 -9.26
N ALA A 79 -11.03 -0.29 -9.33
CA ALA A 79 -11.68 -1.26 -10.20
C ALA A 79 -13.15 -1.47 -9.82
N LYS A 80 -14.03 -1.50 -10.81
CA LYS A 80 -15.40 -1.98 -10.68
C LYS A 80 -15.55 -3.40 -11.19
N THR A 81 -14.75 -3.73 -12.21
CA THR A 81 -14.69 -5.08 -12.77
C THR A 81 -13.25 -5.56 -12.75
N VAL A 82 -13.06 -6.79 -12.30
CA VAL A 82 -11.76 -7.48 -12.28
C VAL A 82 -11.91 -8.77 -13.06
N SER A 83 -10.97 -9.04 -13.93
CA SER A 83 -10.86 -10.33 -14.62
C SER A 83 -9.42 -10.85 -14.57
N VAL A 84 -9.28 -12.18 -14.60
CA VAL A 84 -8.00 -12.85 -14.78
C VAL A 84 -8.01 -13.55 -16.14
N ALA A 85 -6.92 -13.41 -16.87
CA ALA A 85 -6.83 -13.94 -18.22
C ALA A 85 -5.47 -14.63 -18.45
N ARG A 86 -5.50 -15.67 -19.29
CA ARG A 86 -4.30 -16.32 -19.81
C ARG A 86 -4.60 -16.84 -21.20
N GLU A 87 -3.72 -16.51 -22.16
CA GLU A 87 -3.94 -16.86 -23.55
C GLU A 87 -5.33 -16.36 -24.02
N ASN A 88 -6.17 -17.23 -24.53
CA ASN A 88 -7.50 -16.91 -25.03
C ASN A 88 -8.62 -17.13 -23.99
N VAL A 89 -8.27 -17.39 -22.72
CA VAL A 89 -9.24 -17.69 -21.67
C VAL A 89 -9.28 -16.54 -20.66
N SER A 90 -10.48 -16.11 -20.28
CA SER A 90 -10.68 -15.05 -19.28
C SER A 90 -11.80 -15.43 -18.32
N TYR A 91 -11.61 -15.17 -17.04
CA TYR A 91 -12.59 -15.38 -15.97
C TYR A 91 -12.85 -14.09 -15.22
N GLY A 92 -14.09 -13.83 -14.84
CA GLY A 92 -14.41 -12.81 -13.86
C GLY A 92 -13.86 -13.16 -12.48
N ALA A 93 -13.30 -12.18 -11.80
CA ALA A 93 -12.75 -12.33 -10.47
C ALA A 93 -13.40 -11.36 -9.48
N THR A 94 -13.54 -11.77 -8.23
CA THR A 94 -14.02 -10.94 -7.13
C THR A 94 -12.95 -10.80 -6.06
N LEU A 95 -12.84 -9.63 -5.45
CA LEU A 95 -11.98 -9.41 -4.29
C LEU A 95 -12.57 -10.16 -3.09
N GLU A 96 -11.84 -11.16 -2.57
CA GLU A 96 -12.27 -11.96 -1.42
C GLU A 96 -11.71 -11.39 -0.12
N PHE A 97 -10.39 -11.17 -0.04
CA PHE A 97 -9.72 -10.65 1.14
C PHE A 97 -8.70 -9.55 0.79
N PRO A 98 -8.95 -8.29 1.18
CA PRO A 98 -7.98 -7.20 1.00
C PRO A 98 -7.10 -7.03 2.24
N ASP A 99 -5.78 -7.19 2.10
CA ASP A 99 -4.78 -6.67 3.03
C ASP A 99 -4.09 -5.45 2.39
N ALA A 100 -4.79 -4.31 2.43
CA ALA A 100 -4.34 -3.08 1.79
C ALA A 100 -3.07 -2.51 2.45
N GLU A 101 -2.82 -2.81 3.72
CA GLU A 101 -1.63 -2.36 4.45
C GLU A 101 -0.36 -3.00 3.88
N ARG A 102 -0.42 -4.30 3.57
CA ARG A 102 0.68 -5.05 2.98
C ARG A 102 0.63 -5.11 1.45
N ASP A 103 -0.34 -4.45 0.82
CA ASP A 103 -0.57 -4.46 -0.63
C ASP A 103 -0.79 -5.87 -1.20
N LEU A 104 -1.41 -6.78 -0.42
CA LEU A 104 -1.77 -8.13 -0.83
C LEU A 104 -3.28 -8.31 -0.86
N CYS A 105 -3.83 -8.64 -2.02
CA CYS A 105 -5.25 -8.86 -2.22
C CYS A 105 -5.53 -10.25 -2.77
N GLN A 106 -6.38 -11.03 -2.06
CA GLN A 106 -6.82 -12.33 -2.51
C GLN A 106 -8.07 -12.20 -3.38
N LEU A 107 -8.01 -12.79 -4.55
CA LEU A 107 -9.12 -12.89 -5.51
C LEU A 107 -9.75 -14.27 -5.44
N LYS A 108 -11.08 -14.31 -5.65
CA LYS A 108 -11.87 -15.50 -5.87
C LYS A 108 -12.36 -15.56 -7.32
N VAL A 109 -12.20 -16.72 -7.95
CA VAL A 109 -12.64 -16.99 -9.32
C VAL A 109 -13.48 -18.26 -9.33
N ALA A 110 -14.71 -18.17 -9.84
CA ALA A 110 -15.61 -19.30 -9.92
C ALA A 110 -15.26 -20.22 -11.11
N ASN A 111 -15.46 -21.52 -10.95
CA ASN A 111 -15.23 -22.53 -11.99
C ASN A 111 -13.81 -22.49 -12.59
N PHE A 112 -12.82 -22.19 -11.73
CA PHE A 112 -11.45 -22.00 -12.13
C PHE A 112 -10.59 -23.18 -11.70
N SER A 113 -9.88 -23.75 -12.67
CA SER A 113 -9.02 -24.92 -12.47
C SER A 113 -7.63 -24.64 -13.03
N ALA A 114 -6.79 -24.00 -12.26
CA ALA A 114 -5.36 -23.84 -12.56
C ALA A 114 -4.54 -24.34 -11.36
N PRO A 115 -3.33 -24.89 -11.60
CA PRO A 115 -2.53 -25.48 -10.53
C PRO A 115 -2.07 -24.39 -9.54
N PRO A 116 -2.22 -24.63 -8.22
CA PRO A 116 -1.67 -23.72 -7.22
C PRO A 116 -0.15 -23.90 -7.10
N VAL A 117 0.54 -22.81 -6.76
CA VAL A 117 1.98 -22.85 -6.49
C VAL A 117 2.26 -23.41 -5.09
N THR A 118 3.46 -23.97 -4.92
CA THR A 118 4.00 -24.32 -3.60
C THR A 118 4.71 -23.09 -3.03
N ILE A 119 4.37 -22.69 -1.79
CA ILE A 119 5.03 -21.59 -1.09
C ILE A 119 6.26 -22.12 -0.37
N ALA A 120 7.41 -21.47 -0.56
CA ALA A 120 8.64 -21.78 0.14
C ALA A 120 8.61 -21.27 1.58
N PRO A 121 9.02 -22.06 2.57
CA PRO A 121 9.12 -21.56 3.95
C PRO A 121 10.24 -20.49 4.06
N PRO A 122 10.06 -19.46 4.91
CA PRO A 122 10.99 -18.32 5.01
C PRO A 122 12.42 -18.71 5.41
N ASP A 123 12.59 -19.77 6.17
CA ASP A 123 13.88 -20.30 6.59
C ASP A 123 14.70 -20.90 5.43
N SER A 124 14.07 -21.15 4.28
CA SER A 124 14.75 -21.62 3.07
C SER A 124 15.33 -20.46 2.22
N TRP A 125 14.96 -19.22 2.50
CA TRP A 125 15.42 -18.06 1.70
C TRP A 125 16.87 -17.71 2.06
N ARG A 126 17.66 -17.44 1.03
CA ARG A 126 19.10 -17.10 1.19
C ARG A 126 19.42 -15.89 0.32
N VAL A 127 20.00 -14.86 0.92
CA VAL A 127 20.59 -13.74 0.18
C VAL A 127 21.71 -14.29 -0.71
N GLY A 128 21.75 -13.83 -1.95
CA GLY A 128 22.65 -14.36 -2.99
C GLY A 128 22.07 -15.54 -3.79
N ALA A 129 20.95 -16.12 -3.37
CA ALA A 129 20.29 -17.18 -4.13
C ALA A 129 19.70 -16.65 -5.45
N ARG A 130 19.77 -17.46 -6.51
CA ARG A 130 19.11 -17.19 -7.79
C ARG A 130 17.61 -17.29 -7.64
N VAL A 131 16.90 -16.32 -8.19
CA VAL A 131 15.44 -16.22 -8.13
C VAL A 131 14.88 -15.80 -9.50
N TYR A 132 13.62 -16.15 -9.74
CA TYR A 132 12.95 -15.95 -11.02
C TYR A 132 11.63 -15.20 -10.78
N ALA A 133 11.42 -14.09 -11.46
CA ALA A 133 10.11 -13.43 -11.50
C ALA A 133 9.34 -13.91 -12.73
N ILE A 134 8.09 -14.32 -12.51
CA ILE A 134 7.16 -14.69 -13.57
C ILE A 134 5.93 -13.81 -13.45
N GLY A 135 5.60 -13.13 -14.52
CA GLY A 135 4.48 -12.17 -14.57
C GLY A 135 4.15 -11.77 -16.00
N ASN A 136 3.28 -10.78 -16.15
CA ASN A 136 2.77 -10.34 -17.44
C ASN A 136 3.10 -8.85 -17.68
N PRO A 137 4.37 -8.51 -17.96
CA PRO A 137 4.78 -7.13 -18.15
C PRO A 137 3.99 -6.49 -19.30
N ARG A 138 3.41 -5.30 -19.05
CA ARG A 138 2.59 -4.54 -20.01
C ARG A 138 1.39 -5.30 -20.60
N GLY A 139 0.95 -6.40 -19.96
CA GLY A 139 -0.12 -7.26 -20.46
C GLY A 139 0.31 -8.15 -21.62
N LEU A 140 1.60 -8.27 -21.88
CA LEU A 140 2.17 -9.26 -22.79
C LEU A 140 1.98 -10.67 -22.24
N GLU A 141 2.32 -11.67 -23.04
CA GLU A 141 2.34 -13.06 -22.58
C GLU A 141 3.24 -13.26 -21.36
N THR A 142 2.97 -14.31 -20.60
CA THR A 142 3.72 -14.65 -19.40
C THR A 142 5.22 -14.70 -19.70
N THR A 143 5.98 -13.91 -18.96
CA THR A 143 7.42 -13.72 -19.15
C THR A 143 8.17 -14.14 -17.90
N ILE A 144 9.33 -14.77 -18.07
CA ILE A 144 10.30 -15.07 -17.01
C ILE A 144 11.47 -14.09 -17.07
N SER A 145 11.92 -13.62 -15.91
CA SER A 145 13.17 -12.88 -15.72
C SER A 145 13.89 -13.44 -14.53
N ASP A 146 15.23 -13.42 -14.52
CA ASP A 146 16.03 -13.96 -13.43
C ASP A 146 16.98 -12.93 -12.80
N GLY A 147 17.47 -13.25 -11.63
CA GLY A 147 18.39 -12.44 -10.85
C GLY A 147 18.66 -13.06 -9.49
N LEU A 148 19.02 -12.22 -8.52
CA LEU A 148 19.34 -12.64 -7.16
C LEU A 148 18.36 -12.08 -6.14
N LEU A 149 18.12 -12.85 -5.08
CA LEU A 149 17.62 -12.29 -3.82
C LEU A 149 18.77 -11.51 -3.18
N SER A 150 18.78 -10.18 -3.35
CA SER A 150 19.90 -9.32 -2.95
C SER A 150 19.77 -8.83 -1.50
N GLY A 151 18.58 -8.94 -0.89
CA GLY A 151 18.38 -8.59 0.51
C GLY A 151 17.03 -9.02 1.06
N ILE A 152 16.97 -9.26 2.35
CA ILE A 152 15.74 -9.51 3.10
C ILE A 152 15.59 -8.35 4.07
N ARG A 153 14.64 -7.44 3.79
CA ARG A 153 14.40 -6.26 4.63
C ARG A 153 13.52 -6.65 5.81
N ARG A 154 13.93 -6.20 6.99
CA ARG A 154 13.23 -6.42 8.25
C ARG A 154 13.07 -5.11 8.99
N SER A 155 11.96 -5.00 9.75
CA SER A 155 11.74 -3.90 10.67
C SER A 155 12.69 -3.98 11.87
N GLU A 156 12.70 -2.93 12.70
CA GLU A 156 13.41 -2.94 13.98
C GLU A 156 12.95 -4.10 14.91
N GLN A 157 11.70 -4.55 14.78
CA GLN A 157 11.13 -5.70 15.50
C GLN A 157 11.42 -7.04 14.82
N ASN A 158 12.36 -7.08 13.85
CA ASN A 158 12.78 -8.26 13.09
C ASN A 158 11.67 -8.95 12.27
N SER A 159 10.53 -8.28 12.03
CA SER A 159 9.50 -8.76 11.11
C SER A 159 9.89 -8.49 9.65
N PHE A 160 9.45 -9.33 8.72
CA PHE A 160 9.69 -9.12 7.29
C PHE A 160 9.00 -7.84 6.82
N GLU A 161 9.67 -7.08 5.94
CA GLU A 161 9.09 -5.91 5.27
C GLU A 161 9.07 -6.09 3.75
N ALA A 162 10.18 -6.54 3.16
CA ALA A 162 10.28 -6.77 1.72
C ALA A 162 11.47 -7.69 1.38
N LEU A 163 11.37 -8.34 0.24
CA LEU A 163 12.47 -9.03 -0.42
C LEU A 163 13.04 -8.09 -1.49
N GLN A 164 14.31 -7.72 -1.37
CA GLN A 164 15.02 -6.94 -2.38
C GLN A 164 15.62 -7.90 -3.40
N ILE A 165 15.45 -7.59 -4.69
CA ILE A 165 15.87 -8.44 -5.79
C ILE A 165 16.54 -7.63 -6.89
N THR A 166 17.43 -8.29 -7.65
CA THR A 166 18.02 -7.73 -8.88
C THR A 166 17.23 -8.11 -10.12
N VAL A 167 16.20 -8.95 -9.99
CA VAL A 167 15.37 -9.38 -11.13
C VAL A 167 14.69 -8.17 -11.77
N PRO A 168 14.83 -7.94 -13.08
CA PRO A 168 14.11 -6.88 -13.76
C PRO A 168 12.60 -7.08 -13.66
N ILE A 169 11.89 -6.04 -13.18
CA ILE A 169 10.42 -5.99 -13.17
C ILE A 169 9.96 -4.69 -13.83
N SER A 170 8.74 -4.69 -14.35
CA SER A 170 8.14 -3.52 -15.03
C SER A 170 6.65 -3.43 -14.72
N SER A 171 6.01 -2.34 -15.17
CA SER A 171 4.56 -2.18 -15.06
C SER A 171 3.83 -3.39 -15.65
N GLY A 172 2.90 -3.99 -14.90
CA GLY A 172 2.21 -5.24 -15.24
C GLY A 172 2.81 -6.48 -14.58
N SER A 173 4.09 -6.44 -14.14
CA SER A 173 4.66 -7.51 -13.32
C SER A 173 4.12 -7.52 -11.88
N SER A 174 3.55 -6.38 -11.40
CA SER A 174 2.92 -6.29 -10.07
C SER A 174 1.89 -7.38 -9.85
N GLY A 175 2.00 -8.11 -8.74
CA GLY A 175 1.17 -9.28 -8.43
C GLY A 175 1.68 -10.60 -9.01
N GLY A 176 2.75 -10.60 -9.82
CA GLY A 176 3.43 -11.79 -10.31
C GLY A 176 4.21 -12.51 -9.22
N GLY A 177 4.62 -13.74 -9.50
CA GLY A 177 5.35 -14.57 -8.55
C GLY A 177 6.86 -14.38 -8.64
N LEU A 178 7.53 -14.34 -7.48
CA LEU A 178 8.96 -14.50 -7.35
C LEU A 178 9.22 -15.93 -6.83
N PHE A 179 10.00 -16.70 -7.60
CA PHE A 179 10.23 -18.12 -7.33
C PHE A 179 11.70 -18.41 -7.03
N ASP A 180 11.93 -19.40 -6.18
CA ASP A 180 13.27 -19.98 -5.99
C ASP A 180 13.63 -20.94 -7.14
N ALA A 181 14.87 -21.40 -7.17
CA ALA A 181 15.37 -22.32 -8.20
C ALA A 181 14.72 -23.74 -8.16
N ARG A 182 13.78 -23.99 -7.25
CA ARG A 182 12.96 -25.21 -7.19
C ARG A 182 11.52 -24.97 -7.64
N GLY A 183 11.20 -23.79 -8.16
CA GLY A 183 9.85 -23.41 -8.59
C GLY A 183 8.89 -23.11 -7.43
N ARG A 184 9.39 -22.88 -6.20
CA ARG A 184 8.55 -22.52 -5.07
C ARG A 184 8.45 -21.01 -4.94
N LEU A 185 7.25 -20.52 -4.63
CA LEU A 185 6.96 -19.10 -4.45
C LEU A 185 7.63 -18.59 -3.17
N ILE A 186 8.47 -17.56 -3.29
CA ILE A 186 9.10 -16.86 -2.16
C ILE A 186 8.55 -15.45 -1.94
N GLY A 187 7.92 -14.84 -2.97
CA GLY A 187 7.37 -13.50 -2.88
C GLY A 187 6.41 -13.15 -4.01
N ILE A 188 5.72 -12.03 -3.85
CA ILE A 188 4.87 -11.40 -4.87
C ILE A 188 5.55 -10.12 -5.33
N THR A 189 5.90 -10.04 -6.61
CA THR A 189 6.54 -8.84 -7.19
C THR A 189 5.61 -7.64 -7.07
N THR A 190 6.14 -6.48 -6.64
CA THR A 190 5.29 -5.32 -6.33
C THR A 190 5.80 -4.03 -6.95
N PHE A 191 6.95 -3.52 -6.55
CA PHE A 191 7.46 -2.24 -7.03
C PHE A 191 8.96 -2.25 -7.28
N MET A 192 9.42 -1.29 -8.08
CA MET A 192 10.82 -0.94 -8.25
C MET A 192 11.04 0.50 -7.79
N LEU A 193 12.22 0.80 -7.29
CA LEU A 193 12.67 2.18 -7.14
C LEU A 193 13.09 2.69 -8.52
N ARG A 194 12.32 3.62 -9.08
CA ARG A 194 12.45 4.05 -10.48
C ARG A 194 13.80 4.63 -10.85
N ASP A 195 14.51 5.22 -9.89
CA ASP A 195 15.79 5.89 -10.11
C ASP A 195 17.00 5.09 -9.59
N ALA A 196 16.78 3.81 -9.26
CA ALA A 196 17.81 2.92 -8.78
C ALA A 196 17.82 1.65 -9.62
N GLN A 197 18.85 1.46 -10.43
CA GLN A 197 19.02 0.23 -11.18
C GLN A 197 19.12 -0.97 -10.24
N ASN A 198 18.37 -2.04 -10.54
CA ASN A 198 18.36 -3.30 -9.78
C ASN A 198 17.89 -3.22 -8.33
N LEU A 199 17.13 -2.17 -7.95
CA LEU A 199 16.41 -2.11 -6.68
C LEU A 199 14.93 -2.39 -6.88
N ASN A 200 14.63 -3.66 -7.05
CA ASN A 200 13.29 -4.18 -7.20
C ASN A 200 12.86 -4.91 -5.93
N PHE A 201 11.56 -5.00 -5.69
CA PHE A 201 11.03 -5.54 -4.45
C PHE A 201 9.88 -6.51 -4.68
N ALA A 202 9.83 -7.52 -3.81
CA ALA A 202 8.70 -8.42 -3.69
C ALA A 202 8.22 -8.50 -2.24
N LEU A 203 6.93 -8.71 -2.08
CA LEU A 203 6.30 -8.94 -0.78
C LEU A 203 6.52 -10.40 -0.37
N PRO A 204 6.86 -10.68 0.89
CA PRO A 204 7.11 -12.03 1.37
C PRO A 204 5.93 -12.99 1.18
N ALA A 205 6.14 -14.14 0.55
CA ALA A 205 5.05 -15.09 0.25
C ALA A 205 4.42 -15.73 1.49
N ASN A 206 5.13 -15.80 2.62
CA ASN A 206 4.56 -16.30 3.88
C ASN A 206 3.42 -15.41 4.39
N TRP A 207 3.33 -14.14 3.99
CA TRP A 207 2.23 -13.25 4.34
C TRP A 207 0.89 -13.67 3.72
N ILE A 208 0.92 -14.44 2.64
CA ILE A 208 -0.29 -14.88 1.94
C ILE A 208 -1.24 -15.64 2.87
N ALA A 209 -0.70 -16.47 3.74
CA ALA A 209 -1.50 -17.23 4.70
C ALA A 209 -2.24 -16.34 5.73
N GLU A 210 -1.71 -15.16 6.01
CA GLU A 210 -2.27 -14.21 6.98
C GLU A 210 -3.32 -13.27 6.36
N VAL A 211 -3.40 -13.17 5.02
CA VAL A 211 -4.30 -12.25 4.32
C VAL A 211 -5.77 -12.38 4.74
N PRO A 212 -6.36 -13.59 4.86
CA PRO A 212 -7.76 -13.72 5.28
C PRO A 212 -8.02 -13.19 6.70
N GLU A 213 -7.16 -13.54 7.65
CA GLU A 213 -7.29 -13.12 9.05
C GLU A 213 -7.14 -11.60 9.18
N ARG A 214 -6.11 -11.02 8.55
CA ARG A 214 -5.88 -9.59 8.56
C ARG A 214 -7.00 -8.79 7.90
N ALA A 215 -7.55 -9.29 6.79
CA ALA A 215 -8.71 -8.69 6.14
C ALA A 215 -9.95 -8.68 7.04
N GLN A 216 -10.21 -9.79 7.75
CA GLN A 216 -11.32 -9.90 8.70
C GLN A 216 -11.11 -8.97 9.90
N ALA A 217 -9.91 -8.92 10.46
CA ALA A 217 -9.57 -8.00 11.55
C ALA A 217 -9.75 -6.52 11.14
N ALA A 218 -9.30 -6.15 9.93
CA ALA A 218 -9.49 -4.81 9.39
C ALA A 218 -10.98 -4.47 9.18
N LEU A 219 -11.78 -5.43 8.73
CA LEU A 219 -13.23 -5.26 8.58
C LEU A 219 -13.91 -5.10 9.95
N ALA A 220 -13.58 -5.96 10.92
CA ALA A 220 -14.10 -5.87 12.28
C ALA A 220 -13.74 -4.53 12.95
N LYS A 221 -12.50 -4.06 12.76
CA LYS A 221 -12.07 -2.74 13.26
C LYS A 221 -12.90 -1.61 12.63
N ARG A 222 -13.17 -1.66 11.33
CA ARG A 222 -14.03 -0.67 10.63
C ARG A 222 -15.45 -0.72 11.12
N GLN A 223 -16.01 -1.90 11.36
CA GLN A 223 -17.37 -2.08 11.89
C GLN A 223 -17.46 -1.58 13.34
N ALA A 224 -16.48 -1.89 14.19
CA ALA A 224 -16.42 -1.36 15.55
C ALA A 224 -16.31 0.18 15.56
N GLN A 225 -15.50 0.77 14.69
CA GLN A 225 -15.41 2.21 14.52
C GLN A 225 -16.71 2.82 14.00
N ALA A 226 -17.43 2.17 13.09
CA ALA A 226 -18.72 2.60 12.61
C ALA A 226 -19.81 2.51 13.70
N SER A 227 -19.79 1.46 14.54
CA SER A 227 -20.73 1.30 15.65
C SER A 227 -20.45 2.25 16.82
N THR A 228 -19.16 2.59 17.08
CA THR A 228 -18.79 3.63 18.05
C THR A 228 -19.17 5.03 17.55
N ALA A 229 -19.10 5.26 16.24
CA ALA A 229 -19.59 6.51 15.62
C ALA A 229 -21.12 6.63 15.62
N ALA A 230 -21.84 5.51 15.78
CA ALA A 230 -23.31 5.48 15.92
C ALA A 230 -23.79 5.57 17.38
N ALA A 231 -22.89 5.48 18.37
CA ALA A 231 -23.24 5.75 19.76
C ALA A 231 -23.36 7.27 19.97
N PRO A 232 -24.45 7.79 20.56
CA PRO A 232 -24.59 9.21 20.82
C PRO A 232 -23.60 9.62 21.93
N GLY A 233 -22.40 10.08 21.51
CA GLY A 233 -21.35 10.49 22.44
C GLY A 233 -19.94 10.61 21.85
N ALA A 234 -19.63 10.00 20.69
CA ALA A 234 -18.43 10.36 19.96
C ALA A 234 -18.76 11.59 19.12
N ALA A 235 -18.24 12.76 19.51
CA ALA A 235 -18.33 13.95 18.70
C ALA A 235 -17.80 13.63 17.30
N ALA A 236 -18.72 13.37 16.35
CA ALA A 236 -18.42 13.60 14.96
C ALA A 236 -17.78 14.98 14.92
N ALA A 237 -16.60 15.10 14.28
CA ALA A 237 -16.03 16.41 14.03
C ALA A 237 -17.16 17.24 13.45
N ALA A 238 -17.68 18.17 14.27
CA ALA A 238 -18.89 18.91 13.93
C ALA A 238 -18.60 19.55 12.58
N ALA A 239 -19.54 19.40 11.65
CA ALA A 239 -19.53 20.24 10.47
C ALA A 239 -19.31 21.67 10.98
N PRO A 240 -18.34 22.44 10.39
CA PRO A 240 -17.96 23.72 10.97
C PRO A 240 -19.19 24.60 11.11
N THR A 241 -19.73 24.62 12.32
CA THR A 241 -20.89 25.43 12.67
C THR A 241 -20.41 26.85 12.77
N GLY A 242 -20.51 27.58 11.69
CA GLY A 242 -20.25 29.01 11.62
C GLY A 242 -18.99 29.44 10.90
N ASP A 243 -17.89 28.71 10.93
CA ASP A 243 -16.63 29.11 10.28
C ASP A 243 -16.69 28.89 8.78
N ARG A 244 -16.68 29.98 7.99
CA ARG A 244 -16.83 29.90 6.54
C ARG A 244 -15.60 30.35 5.74
N VAL A 245 -14.71 31.12 6.35
CA VAL A 245 -13.51 31.61 5.70
C VAL A 245 -12.29 31.24 6.51
N PHE A 246 -11.35 30.53 5.84
CA PHE A 246 -10.07 30.15 6.39
C PHE A 246 -8.96 30.82 5.61
N GLU A 247 -8.21 31.70 6.25
CA GLU A 247 -7.10 32.40 5.63
C GLU A 247 -5.78 31.78 6.08
N TYR A 248 -5.00 31.31 5.10
CA TYR A 248 -3.67 30.77 5.32
C TYR A 248 -2.62 31.70 4.74
N ARG A 249 -1.43 31.67 5.33
CA ARG A 249 -0.23 32.30 4.82
C ARG A 249 0.76 31.23 4.40
N LEU A 250 1.03 31.13 3.10
CA LEU A 250 2.17 30.39 2.57
C LEU A 250 3.41 31.28 2.63
N ARG A 251 4.51 30.71 3.07
CA ARG A 251 5.84 31.35 3.05
C ARG A 251 6.87 30.39 2.50
N ASP A 252 7.53 30.77 1.44
CA ASP A 252 8.75 30.12 0.97
C ASP A 252 9.92 30.59 1.86
N ARG A 253 10.54 29.68 2.59
CA ARG A 253 11.63 30.00 3.52
C ARG A 253 12.95 30.29 2.81
N ARG A 254 13.10 29.92 1.54
CA ARG A 254 14.30 30.17 0.74
C ARG A 254 14.30 31.57 0.13
N THR A 255 13.18 31.98 -0.39
CA THR A 255 13.02 33.28 -1.06
C THR A 255 12.47 34.38 -0.13
N GLY A 256 11.84 33.98 0.97
CA GLY A 256 11.13 34.88 1.88
C GLY A 256 9.78 35.37 1.35
N VAL A 257 9.39 34.96 0.14
CA VAL A 257 8.12 35.35 -0.47
C VAL A 257 6.96 34.77 0.36
N ALA A 258 5.96 35.60 0.63
CA ALA A 258 4.74 35.18 1.32
C ALA A 258 3.51 35.47 0.48
N GLN A 259 2.53 34.56 0.52
CA GLN A 259 1.28 34.67 -0.21
C GLN A 259 0.11 34.24 0.68
N ALA A 260 -1.01 34.95 0.57
CA ALA A 260 -2.26 34.56 1.24
C ALA A 260 -3.01 33.52 0.40
N ILE A 261 -3.58 32.52 1.10
CA ILE A 261 -4.46 31.50 0.53
C ILE A 261 -5.77 31.58 1.29
N VAL A 262 -6.88 31.81 0.60
CA VAL A 262 -8.18 31.94 1.22
C VAL A 262 -9.10 30.83 0.73
N TYR A 263 -9.61 30.04 1.68
CA TYR A 263 -10.66 29.06 1.43
C TYR A 263 -11.97 29.59 1.97
N ARG A 264 -12.90 29.90 1.08
CA ARG A 264 -14.24 30.36 1.40
C ARG A 264 -15.23 29.23 1.19
N LEU A 265 -15.93 28.83 2.24
CA LEU A 265 -16.94 27.76 2.16
C LEU A 265 -18.19 28.31 1.48
N ASP A 266 -18.54 27.78 0.31
CA ASP A 266 -19.74 28.17 -0.42
C ASP A 266 -20.99 27.43 0.09
N ARG A 267 -20.85 26.10 0.28
CA ARG A 267 -21.95 25.24 0.75
C ARG A 267 -21.45 23.91 1.31
N VAL A 268 -22.34 23.27 2.04
CA VAL A 268 -22.15 21.92 2.58
C VAL A 268 -23.17 20.99 1.92
N ASP A 269 -22.68 19.96 1.24
CA ASP A 269 -23.49 18.95 0.56
C ASP A 269 -23.27 17.59 1.24
N GLY A 270 -24.01 17.28 2.30
CA GLY A 270 -23.81 16.09 3.12
C GLY A 270 -22.46 16.10 3.82
N ASP A 271 -21.57 15.16 3.50
CA ASP A 271 -20.20 15.09 4.00
C ASP A 271 -19.19 15.90 3.17
N ARG A 272 -19.64 16.64 2.16
CA ARG A 272 -18.81 17.42 1.24
C ARG A 272 -18.87 18.92 1.56
N LEU A 273 -17.70 19.50 1.73
CA LEU A 273 -17.50 20.94 1.87
C LEU A 273 -17.02 21.51 0.52
N VAL A 274 -17.77 22.42 -0.04
CA VAL A 274 -17.45 23.05 -1.35
C VAL A 274 -16.90 24.43 -1.10
N PHE A 275 -15.69 24.71 -1.59
CA PHE A 275 -14.98 25.97 -1.40
C PHE A 275 -14.69 26.68 -2.73
N ASN A 276 -14.60 28.00 -2.66
CA ASN A 276 -14.12 28.88 -3.74
C ASN A 276 -14.84 28.61 -5.06
N GLN A 277 -16.18 28.66 -5.05
CA GLN A 277 -17.08 28.44 -6.19
C GLN A 277 -16.88 27.06 -6.85
N GLY A 278 -16.66 26.03 -6.00
CA GLY A 278 -16.46 24.67 -6.45
C GLY A 278 -15.06 24.40 -7.01
N ASN A 279 -14.10 25.31 -6.80
CA ASN A 279 -12.71 25.06 -7.16
C ASN A 279 -12.06 23.97 -6.29
N ARG A 280 -12.48 23.88 -5.03
CA ARG A 280 -12.02 22.88 -4.08
C ARG A 280 -13.18 22.18 -3.38
N VAL A 281 -13.13 20.87 -3.29
CA VAL A 281 -14.12 20.05 -2.58
C VAL A 281 -13.38 19.16 -1.59
N GLU A 282 -13.79 19.20 -0.34
CA GLU A 282 -13.25 18.41 0.76
C GLU A 282 -14.36 17.60 1.45
N ARG A 283 -13.99 16.57 2.19
CA ARG A 283 -14.89 15.94 3.17
C ARG A 283 -14.88 16.72 4.48
N THR A 284 -15.92 16.56 5.29
CA THR A 284 -15.97 17.12 6.66
C THR A 284 -14.79 16.71 7.54
N GLY A 285 -14.17 15.56 7.27
CA GLY A 285 -12.92 15.12 7.91
C GLY A 285 -11.64 15.71 7.27
N GLY A 286 -11.76 16.66 6.33
CA GLY A 286 -10.64 17.38 5.72
C GLY A 286 -9.99 16.68 4.51
N ALA A 287 -10.45 15.50 4.09
CA ALA A 287 -9.91 14.84 2.89
C ALA A 287 -10.29 15.61 1.62
N VAL A 288 -9.30 16.02 0.84
CA VAL A 288 -9.51 16.71 -0.44
C VAL A 288 -10.01 15.73 -1.49
N LEU A 289 -11.17 16.01 -2.07
CA LEU A 289 -11.79 15.21 -3.13
C LEU A 289 -11.48 15.76 -4.52
N GLU A 290 -11.54 17.10 -4.65
CA GLU A 290 -11.30 17.80 -5.91
C GLU A 290 -10.53 19.09 -5.64
N ASN A 291 -9.60 19.42 -6.51
CA ASN A 291 -8.92 20.71 -6.55
C ASN A 291 -8.61 21.05 -8.01
N LYS A 292 -9.37 21.97 -8.58
CA LYS A 292 -9.29 22.31 -10.02
C LYS A 292 -8.13 23.23 -10.33
N GLN A 293 -7.88 24.19 -9.44
CA GLN A 293 -6.78 25.14 -9.58
C GLN A 293 -6.07 25.32 -8.24
N PRO A 294 -4.76 25.11 -8.16
CA PRO A 294 -3.97 25.41 -6.97
C PRO A 294 -4.06 26.91 -6.63
N SER A 295 -4.22 27.23 -5.36
CA SER A 295 -4.30 28.61 -4.91
C SER A 295 -2.90 29.24 -4.79
N ALA A 296 -1.90 28.45 -4.36
CA ALA A 296 -0.51 28.91 -4.22
C ALA A 296 0.45 27.76 -3.96
N GLY A 297 1.74 27.96 -4.25
CA GLY A 297 2.83 27.04 -3.91
C GLY A 297 2.88 25.77 -4.72
N ASP A 298 3.95 25.01 -4.53
CA ASP A 298 4.20 23.77 -5.27
C ASP A 298 3.32 22.60 -4.81
N PHE A 299 2.82 22.63 -3.57
CA PHE A 299 2.01 21.58 -2.97
C PHE A 299 0.58 21.98 -2.65
N ASP A 300 0.13 23.17 -3.07
CA ASP A 300 -1.24 23.60 -2.80
C ASP A 300 -2.29 22.60 -3.31
N ALA A 301 -2.07 22.03 -4.48
CA ALA A 301 -2.95 21.00 -5.04
C ALA A 301 -2.95 19.69 -4.25
N ALA A 302 -1.86 19.40 -3.59
CA ALA A 302 -1.64 18.21 -2.77
C ALA A 302 -1.66 18.54 -1.28
N MET A 303 -1.70 19.84 -0.96
CA MET A 303 -1.67 20.28 0.40
C MET A 303 -3.06 20.32 0.96
N PRO A 304 -3.26 19.54 1.94
CA PRO A 304 -4.55 19.52 2.58
C PRO A 304 -4.54 20.55 3.70
N PRO A 305 -5.47 21.38 3.77
CA PRO A 305 -6.07 21.55 5.06
C PRO A 305 -6.85 20.26 5.37
N GLY A 306 -6.16 19.21 5.82
CA GLY A 306 -6.76 17.95 6.23
C GLY A 306 -6.61 16.74 5.28
N GLY A 307 -6.17 16.90 4.02
CA GLY A 307 -6.31 15.87 2.99
C GLY A 307 -5.50 14.59 3.13
N TRP A 308 -4.43 14.59 3.93
CA TRP A 308 -3.61 13.39 4.14
C TRP A 308 -3.72 12.81 5.55
N VAL A 309 -4.49 13.45 6.38
CA VAL A 309 -4.74 13.04 7.75
C VAL A 309 -6.12 12.42 7.82
N SER A 310 -6.19 11.14 8.16
CA SER A 310 -7.47 10.51 8.52
C SER A 310 -7.89 11.06 9.87
N ALA A 311 -9.10 11.61 9.95
CA ALA A 311 -9.62 12.21 11.19
C ALA A 311 -10.13 11.14 12.16
N PRO A 312 -9.99 11.37 13.48
CA PRO A 312 -8.86 11.98 14.14
C PRO A 312 -7.65 11.02 14.15
N PRO A 313 -6.42 11.49 13.99
CA PRO A 313 -5.26 10.61 14.05
C PRO A 313 -5.05 10.11 15.47
N GLU A 314 -5.07 8.78 15.66
CA GLU A 314 -4.76 8.16 16.95
C GLU A 314 -3.29 8.39 17.33
N PRO A 315 -2.95 8.63 18.60
CA PRO A 315 -1.57 8.75 19.06
C PRO A 315 -0.73 7.53 18.68
N GLY A 316 0.45 7.76 18.10
CA GLY A 316 1.36 6.68 17.69
C GLY A 316 0.97 5.94 16.42
N ALA A 317 -0.15 6.26 15.78
CA ALA A 317 -0.57 5.63 14.52
C ALA A 317 0.47 5.86 13.42
N ARG A 318 0.65 4.82 12.58
CA ARG A 318 1.52 4.88 11.40
C ARG A 318 0.78 4.29 10.22
N TRP A 319 0.83 4.96 9.06
CA TRP A 319 0.24 4.50 7.82
C TRP A 319 1.04 4.94 6.62
N SER A 320 0.87 4.25 5.50
CA SER A 320 1.42 4.65 4.21
C SER A 320 0.33 5.27 3.36
N LEU A 321 0.69 6.28 2.59
CA LEU A 321 -0.23 6.92 1.65
C LEU A 321 0.45 7.13 0.30
N ARG A 322 -0.35 7.02 -0.75
CA ARG A 322 -0.01 7.43 -2.10
C ARG A 322 -1.00 8.49 -2.54
N TYR A 323 -0.47 9.58 -3.03
CA TYR A 323 -1.27 10.68 -3.56
C TYR A 323 -0.81 11.00 -4.98
N THR A 324 -1.74 11.16 -5.91
CA THR A 324 -1.45 11.58 -7.27
C THR A 324 -2.36 12.73 -7.63
N ASN A 325 -1.76 13.85 -8.00
CA ASN A 325 -2.45 14.98 -8.61
C ASN A 325 -1.99 15.15 -10.05
N ARG A 326 -2.95 15.25 -10.97
CA ARG A 326 -2.70 15.52 -12.38
C ARG A 326 -3.31 16.86 -12.75
N GLN A 327 -2.47 17.78 -13.16
CA GLN A 327 -2.86 19.05 -13.76
C GLN A 327 -2.49 19.01 -15.25
N LEU A 328 -3.03 19.93 -16.05
CA LEU A 328 -2.93 19.96 -17.50
C LEU A 328 -1.59 19.49 -18.09
N ASP A 329 -0.46 19.94 -17.54
CA ASP A 329 0.89 19.63 -17.99
C ASP A 329 1.78 19.00 -16.92
N ARG A 330 1.27 18.85 -15.69
CA ARG A 330 2.04 18.40 -14.52
C ARG A 330 1.40 17.21 -13.83
N THR A 331 2.23 16.29 -13.41
CA THR A 331 1.83 15.20 -12.54
C THR A 331 2.67 15.25 -11.26
N LEU A 332 2.02 15.24 -10.11
CA LEU A 332 2.65 15.09 -8.82
C LEU A 332 2.22 13.77 -8.22
N GLN A 333 3.18 12.93 -7.89
CA GLN A 333 2.95 11.68 -7.14
C GLN A 333 3.75 11.71 -5.86
N LEU A 334 3.10 11.37 -4.76
CA LEU A 334 3.72 11.25 -3.44
C LEU A 334 3.56 9.82 -2.93
N GLU A 335 4.64 9.27 -2.42
CA GLU A 335 4.67 7.97 -1.73
C GLU A 335 5.25 8.21 -0.34
N LEU A 336 4.39 8.26 0.66
CA LEU A 336 4.74 8.72 1.99
C LEU A 336 4.39 7.70 3.06
N THR A 337 5.19 7.67 4.11
CA THR A 337 4.84 7.10 5.40
C THR A 337 4.47 8.23 6.34
N ALA A 338 3.34 8.12 6.99
CA ALA A 338 2.85 9.06 7.98
C ALA A 338 2.95 8.47 9.39
N ARG A 339 3.24 9.33 10.36
CA ARG A 339 3.29 8.97 11.79
C ARG A 339 2.68 10.07 12.64
N THR A 340 1.76 9.71 13.51
CA THR A 340 1.19 10.61 14.52
C THR A 340 2.23 10.88 15.61
N GLY A 341 2.42 12.16 15.94
CA GLY A 341 3.30 12.64 16.99
C GLY A 341 2.51 13.17 18.19
N GLU A 342 3.07 14.18 18.86
CA GLU A 342 2.54 14.78 20.08
C GLU A 342 1.32 15.67 19.81
N THR A 343 0.47 15.80 20.83
CA THR A 343 -0.62 16.77 20.89
C THR A 343 -0.13 18.05 21.54
N SER A 344 -0.54 19.21 21.03
CA SER A 344 -0.24 20.53 21.56
C SER A 344 -1.37 21.49 21.28
N SER A 345 -1.23 22.77 21.60
CA SER A 345 -2.22 23.79 21.27
C SER A 345 -1.72 24.75 20.19
N PHE A 346 -2.65 25.36 19.46
CA PHE A 346 -2.40 26.35 18.42
C PHE A 346 -3.36 27.53 18.57
N GLN A 347 -2.79 28.74 18.58
CA GLN A 347 -3.56 29.97 18.71
C GLN A 347 -3.84 30.59 17.35
N VAL A 348 -5.11 30.84 17.03
CA VAL A 348 -5.52 31.51 15.78
C VAL A 348 -6.80 32.31 16.00
N ALA A 349 -6.84 33.55 15.54
CA ALA A 349 -7.99 34.43 15.63
C ALA A 349 -8.61 34.53 17.06
N GLY A 350 -7.76 34.51 18.09
CA GLY A 350 -8.17 34.54 19.50
C GLY A 350 -8.74 33.21 20.04
N ARG A 351 -8.70 32.13 19.26
CA ARG A 351 -9.13 30.77 19.64
C ARG A 351 -7.91 29.90 19.93
N GLU A 352 -8.00 29.05 20.92
CA GLU A 352 -7.05 28.00 21.20
C GLU A 352 -7.59 26.67 20.66
N LEU A 353 -6.88 26.04 19.72
CA LEU A 353 -7.24 24.79 19.11
C LEU A 353 -6.30 23.69 19.60
N GLN A 354 -6.85 22.53 19.96
CA GLN A 354 -6.02 21.34 20.19
C GLN A 354 -5.56 20.75 18.87
N ILE A 355 -4.27 20.50 18.74
CA ILE A 355 -3.68 20.02 17.49
C ILE A 355 -2.88 18.75 17.70
N VAL A 356 -2.87 17.89 16.68
CA VAL A 356 -2.07 16.67 16.63
C VAL A 356 -1.06 16.81 15.49
N ARG A 357 0.20 16.63 15.80
CA ARG A 357 1.26 16.63 14.79
C ARG A 357 1.28 15.31 14.04
N VAL A 358 1.37 15.37 12.72
CA VAL A 358 1.57 14.20 11.84
C VAL A 358 2.81 14.46 10.99
N GLY A 359 3.83 13.61 11.16
CA GLY A 359 5.05 13.65 10.34
C GLY A 359 4.89 12.77 9.11
N PHE A 360 5.39 13.25 7.96
CA PHE A 360 5.44 12.54 6.68
C PHE A 360 6.87 12.41 6.21
N ASP A 361 7.25 11.24 5.75
CA ASP A 361 8.56 10.96 5.16
C ASP A 361 8.40 10.06 3.94
N GLY A 362 9.12 10.34 2.86
CA GLY A 362 9.07 9.52 1.65
C GLY A 362 9.57 10.23 0.40
N TYR A 363 8.89 9.97 -0.70
CA TYR A 363 9.34 10.39 -2.02
C TYR A 363 8.26 11.17 -2.77
N VAL A 364 8.72 12.10 -3.61
CA VAL A 364 7.91 12.84 -4.56
C VAL A 364 8.41 12.59 -5.97
N HIS A 365 7.47 12.38 -6.89
CA HIS A 365 7.71 12.28 -8.32
C HIS A 365 6.94 13.39 -9.01
N ARG A 366 7.65 14.23 -9.77
CA ARG A 366 7.09 15.36 -10.51
C ARG A 366 7.28 15.13 -12.00
N GLY A 367 6.19 15.12 -12.75
CA GLY A 367 6.20 15.01 -14.20
C GLY A 367 5.78 16.33 -14.84
N THR A 368 6.54 16.80 -15.83
CA THR A 368 6.17 17.94 -16.68
C THR A 368 6.41 17.53 -18.13
N GLY A 369 5.34 17.36 -18.90
CA GLY A 369 5.44 16.79 -20.24
C GLY A 369 6.08 15.39 -20.21
N THR A 370 7.21 15.23 -20.90
CA THR A 370 7.97 13.97 -20.95
C THR A 370 9.04 13.81 -19.84
N VAL A 371 9.28 14.88 -19.06
CA VAL A 371 10.30 14.91 -18.01
C VAL A 371 9.69 14.48 -16.70
N LEU A 372 10.24 13.41 -16.09
CA LEU A 372 9.92 12.96 -14.75
C LEU A 372 11.12 13.20 -13.85
N THR A 373 10.92 13.93 -12.76
CA THR A 373 11.92 14.16 -11.72
C THR A 373 11.48 13.55 -10.42
N SER A 374 12.41 13.03 -9.65
CA SER A 374 12.15 12.39 -8.37
C SER A 374 12.96 13.04 -7.26
N GLY A 375 12.46 12.98 -6.04
CA GLY A 375 13.14 13.54 -4.90
C GLY A 375 12.62 13.03 -3.56
N THR A 376 13.25 13.48 -2.50
CA THR A 376 12.81 13.22 -1.12
C THR A 376 11.72 14.20 -0.72
N PHE A 377 10.83 13.75 0.13
CA PHE A 377 9.76 14.55 0.70
C PHE A 377 9.71 14.35 2.22
N LYS A 378 9.79 15.45 2.96
CA LYS A 378 9.60 15.46 4.42
C LYS A 378 8.64 16.58 4.77
N ALA A 379 7.62 16.27 5.58
CA ALA A 379 6.68 17.28 6.00
C ALA A 379 6.16 17.00 7.42
N ASN A 380 5.63 18.06 8.06
CA ASN A 380 4.83 17.95 9.27
C ASN A 380 3.52 18.71 9.06
N ALA A 381 2.41 18.06 9.40
CA ALA A 381 1.09 18.70 9.46
C ALA A 381 0.64 18.78 10.92
N TRP A 382 0.07 19.90 11.32
CA TRP A 382 -0.60 20.05 12.60
C TRP A 382 -2.10 20.12 12.34
N TYR A 383 -2.76 19.03 12.68
CA TYR A 383 -4.20 18.86 12.43
C TYR A 383 -5.01 19.24 13.67
N ALA A 384 -6.02 20.08 13.50
CA ALA A 384 -6.97 20.49 14.53
C ALA A 384 -8.30 19.71 14.34
N PRO A 385 -8.60 18.70 15.17
CA PRO A 385 -9.82 17.90 15.05
C PRO A 385 -11.11 18.73 15.18
N GLU A 386 -11.10 19.78 15.99
CA GLU A 386 -12.25 20.65 16.24
C GLU A 386 -12.79 21.35 14.99
N ILE A 387 -11.88 21.70 14.06
CA ILE A 387 -12.25 22.34 12.80
C ILE A 387 -12.05 21.42 11.59
N GLY A 388 -11.59 20.17 11.82
CA GLY A 388 -11.35 19.17 10.77
C GLY A 388 -10.27 19.57 9.75
N ARG A 389 -9.28 20.40 10.15
CA ARG A 389 -8.31 20.98 9.23
C ARG A 389 -6.88 20.97 9.76
N VAL A 390 -5.92 20.96 8.82
CA VAL A 390 -4.51 21.25 9.12
C VAL A 390 -4.38 22.77 9.33
N VAL A 391 -3.86 23.18 10.49
CA VAL A 391 -3.62 24.59 10.82
C VAL A 391 -2.21 25.05 10.47
N ARG A 392 -1.28 24.11 10.35
CA ARG A 392 0.09 24.39 9.90
C ARG A 392 0.64 23.18 9.14
N PHE A 393 1.39 23.47 8.09
CA PHE A 393 2.06 22.48 7.27
C PHE A 393 3.46 22.97 6.91
N ASP A 394 4.48 22.24 7.33
CA ASP A 394 5.87 22.52 7.02
C ASP A 394 6.37 21.44 6.05
N VAL A 395 6.90 21.83 4.90
CA VAL A 395 7.40 20.87 3.91
C VAL A 395 8.79 21.21 3.43
N ARG A 396 9.62 20.18 3.28
CA ARG A 396 10.90 20.20 2.59
C ARG A 396 10.94 19.10 1.57
N SER A 397 11.29 19.46 0.34
CA SER A 397 11.38 18.51 -0.75
C SER A 397 12.52 18.88 -1.67
N ARG A 398 13.40 17.91 -1.95
CA ARG A 398 14.57 18.11 -2.80
C ARG A 398 14.71 16.97 -3.79
N GLY A 399 15.02 17.30 -5.02
CA GLY A 399 15.25 16.28 -6.03
C GLY A 399 15.55 16.86 -7.40
N GLY A 400 15.49 15.99 -8.38
CA GLY A 400 15.76 16.31 -9.77
C GLY A 400 16.94 15.55 -10.34
N ASN A 401 17.10 15.64 -11.65
CA ASN A 401 18.20 15.06 -12.40
C ASN A 401 18.77 16.09 -13.37
N GLY A 402 20.08 16.25 -13.39
CA GLY A 402 20.76 17.15 -14.30
C GLY A 402 20.22 18.59 -14.28
N LEU A 403 19.58 19.02 -15.39
CA LEU A 403 19.06 20.37 -15.55
C LEU A 403 17.72 20.65 -14.86
N ALA A 404 16.98 19.60 -14.48
CA ALA A 404 15.68 19.72 -13.86
C ALA A 404 15.78 19.43 -12.35
N GLN A 405 16.24 20.39 -11.57
CA GLN A 405 16.33 20.32 -10.11
C GLN A 405 15.21 21.09 -9.43
N PHE A 406 14.76 20.62 -8.26
CA PHE A 406 13.87 21.37 -7.40
C PHE A 406 14.34 21.27 -5.95
N ASP A 407 14.14 22.34 -5.22
CA ASP A 407 14.41 22.43 -3.78
C ASP A 407 13.36 23.35 -3.16
N ILE A 408 12.45 22.77 -2.41
CA ILE A 408 11.26 23.41 -1.84
C ILE A 408 11.40 23.39 -0.32
N ASP A 409 11.20 24.54 0.30
CA ASP A 409 11.14 24.70 1.75
C ASP A 409 10.03 25.71 2.06
N GLU A 410 8.81 25.20 2.24
CA GLU A 410 7.61 26.01 2.41
C GLU A 410 6.96 25.75 3.77
N VAL A 411 6.31 26.78 4.30
CA VAL A 411 5.39 26.69 5.44
C VAL A 411 4.07 27.34 5.07
N VAL A 412 2.98 26.64 5.40
CA VAL A 412 1.63 27.18 5.32
C VAL A 412 1.01 27.15 6.69
N GLU A 413 0.46 28.27 7.13
CA GLU A 413 -0.08 28.45 8.45
C GLU A 413 -1.41 29.17 8.40
N LEU A 414 -2.41 28.67 9.11
CA LEU A 414 -3.70 29.28 9.30
C LEU A 414 -3.52 30.55 10.15
N VAL A 415 -3.88 31.69 9.59
CA VAL A 415 -3.68 32.99 10.24
C VAL A 415 -5.00 33.63 10.69
N ASP A 416 -6.12 33.24 10.07
CA ASP A 416 -7.44 33.76 10.42
C ASP A 416 -8.57 32.77 10.14
N ILE A 417 -9.63 32.83 10.94
CA ILE A 417 -10.89 32.09 10.79
C ILE A 417 -12.03 33.06 11.00
N ARG A 418 -12.94 33.18 10.01
CA ARG A 418 -14.08 34.07 10.07
C ARG A 418 -15.38 33.32 9.82
N SER A 419 -16.40 33.70 10.58
CA SER A 419 -17.81 33.38 10.32
C SER A 419 -18.40 34.53 9.55
N GLU A 420 -18.81 34.33 8.30
CA GLU A 420 -19.57 35.35 7.53
C GLU A 420 -21.06 35.13 7.70
#